data_bfad61463940c5645106af3939a0d9ef
#
_entry.id   bfad61463940c5645106af3939a0d9ef
#
_cell.length_a   1.000
_cell.length_b   1.000
_cell.length_c   1.000
_cell.angle_alpha   90.00
_cell.angle_beta   90.00
_cell.angle_gamma   90.00
#
_symmetry.space_group_name_H-M   'P 1'
#
loop_
_entity.id
_entity.type
_entity.pdbx_description
1 polymer ?
#
loop_
_entity_poly.entity_id
_entity_poly.type
_entity_poly.pdbx_seq_one_letter_code
_entity_poly.pdbx_strand_id
1 'polypeptide(L)'
;MLPLKSMTLNEQTDLLHVDAGALWADVIPYLDRYGRSIEVMQSDNNFTVGGSLSVNCHGWQYGRPPIASTVESFHLMTADGTVLRSSRTENKELFSLALGGYGLFGIILDADLHVVRNERLKMEQAVVPLDDAMALFDRKLHERGTPRMFFARLNIAPHRMFDDVLITNFYTEKGDIPKLKSPKLVGLRKLLFRGSVGSEFGKEVRWQAETKLAPVLAGTTFSRNQLLNESSGWFLDHSDATTDILHEYFLPPDMAVPFLKQARTIIRAHHEDLLNVTVREVQTDNDTFLNYADQPMIAFVMFFDQRRTVDADQDMGQMTRELIDVVLHSHGRYYLPYRLHASGDEFLAAYPQAEDFFHLKRKYDPDNLFENEFYLKYARP
;
A
#
# COMPACT_ATOMS: atom_id res chain seq x y z
N MET A 1 -5.07 15.48 -16.33
CA MET A 1 -4.00 14.47 -16.20
C MET A 1 -4.25 13.20 -17.03
N LEU A 2 -5.46 12.62 -17.06
CA LEU A 2 -5.76 11.41 -17.84
C LEU A 2 -5.39 11.42 -19.34
N PRO A 3 -5.31 12.58 -20.06
CA PRO A 3 -4.79 12.60 -21.43
C PRO A 3 -3.28 12.30 -21.54
N LEU A 4 -2.52 12.54 -20.46
CA LEU A 4 -1.07 12.28 -20.41
C LEU A 4 -0.84 10.80 -20.11
N LYS A 5 -0.62 9.97 -21.14
CA LYS A 5 -0.49 8.50 -21.02
C LYS A 5 0.63 7.92 -21.86
N SER A 6 1.49 8.76 -22.42
CA SER A 6 2.64 8.27 -23.20
C SER A 6 3.55 7.43 -22.32
N MET A 7 4.18 6.42 -22.91
CA MET A 7 5.18 5.62 -22.24
C MET A 7 6.21 5.10 -23.24
N THR A 8 7.46 5.12 -22.85
CA THR A 8 8.59 4.66 -23.67
C THR A 8 9.61 3.95 -22.80
N LEU A 9 9.92 2.71 -23.14
CA LEU A 9 10.93 1.93 -22.43
C LEU A 9 12.29 2.06 -23.12
N ASN A 10 13.32 2.44 -22.37
CA ASN A 10 14.70 2.28 -22.76
C ASN A 10 15.20 0.91 -22.28
N GLU A 11 15.28 -0.06 -23.20
CA GLU A 11 15.68 -1.44 -22.88
C GLU A 11 17.15 -1.58 -22.49
N GLN A 12 18.00 -0.60 -22.81
CA GLN A 12 19.43 -0.64 -22.48
C GLN A 12 19.69 -0.24 -21.02
N THR A 13 18.88 0.69 -20.51
CA THR A 13 19.02 1.22 -19.16
C THR A 13 17.98 0.69 -18.19
N ASP A 14 17.01 -0.12 -18.67
CA ASP A 14 15.83 -0.58 -17.91
C ASP A 14 15.07 0.59 -17.26
N LEU A 15 14.92 1.71 -18.00
CA LEU A 15 14.22 2.93 -17.59
C LEU A 15 12.94 3.08 -18.42
N LEU A 16 11.82 3.21 -17.73
CA LEU A 16 10.52 3.54 -18.30
C LEU A 16 10.25 5.03 -18.11
N HIS A 17 10.21 5.79 -19.20
CA HIS A 17 9.61 7.11 -19.22
C HIS A 17 8.09 6.97 -19.34
N VAL A 18 7.32 7.57 -18.44
CA VAL A 18 5.86 7.42 -18.41
C VAL A 18 5.18 8.69 -17.92
N ASP A 19 4.13 9.10 -18.63
CA ASP A 19 3.30 10.23 -18.22
C ASP A 19 2.52 9.92 -16.94
N ALA A 20 2.37 10.90 -16.07
CA ALA A 20 1.74 10.77 -14.76
C ALA A 20 0.26 10.34 -14.80
N GLY A 21 -0.45 10.57 -15.91
CA GLY A 21 -1.84 10.16 -16.11
C GLY A 21 -2.01 8.72 -16.62
N ALA A 22 -0.92 8.00 -16.92
CA ALA A 22 -1.00 6.59 -17.29
C ALA A 22 -1.49 5.74 -16.12
N LEU A 23 -2.35 4.75 -16.39
CA LEU A 23 -2.80 3.78 -15.39
C LEU A 23 -1.82 2.60 -15.35
N TRP A 24 -1.57 2.03 -14.17
CA TRP A 24 -0.80 0.81 -14.07
C TRP A 24 -1.40 -0.34 -14.90
N ALA A 25 -2.73 -0.37 -15.04
CA ALA A 25 -3.43 -1.31 -15.91
C ALA A 25 -2.99 -1.23 -17.39
N ASP A 26 -2.50 -0.07 -17.84
CA ASP A 26 -1.95 0.12 -19.20
C ASP A 26 -0.44 -0.13 -19.22
N VAL A 27 0.28 0.27 -18.18
CA VAL A 27 1.74 0.14 -18.06
C VAL A 27 2.17 -1.33 -17.97
N ILE A 28 1.46 -2.15 -17.17
CA ILE A 28 1.81 -3.57 -16.98
C ILE A 28 1.79 -4.35 -18.30
N PRO A 29 0.73 -4.31 -19.11
CA PRO A 29 0.72 -5.00 -20.42
C PRO A 29 1.73 -4.42 -21.41
N TYR A 30 2.04 -3.11 -21.30
CA TYR A 30 3.09 -2.51 -22.13
C TYR A 30 4.45 -3.13 -21.82
N LEU A 31 4.85 -3.17 -20.55
CA LEU A 31 6.11 -3.75 -20.11
C LEU A 31 6.20 -5.27 -20.34
N ASP A 32 5.08 -5.98 -20.24
CA ASP A 32 5.03 -7.44 -20.47
C ASP A 32 5.53 -7.82 -21.88
N ARG A 33 5.25 -6.98 -22.90
CA ARG A 33 5.72 -7.18 -24.27
C ARG A 33 7.24 -7.14 -24.41
N TYR A 34 7.93 -6.45 -23.49
CA TYR A 34 9.38 -6.33 -23.44
C TYR A 34 10.02 -7.26 -22.39
N GLY A 35 9.22 -8.15 -21.76
CA GLY A 35 9.71 -9.00 -20.68
C GLY A 35 10.15 -8.21 -19.44
N ARG A 36 9.57 -7.04 -19.22
CA ARG A 36 9.83 -6.18 -18.08
C ARG A 36 8.62 -6.09 -17.16
N SER A 37 8.84 -5.61 -15.95
CA SER A 37 7.85 -5.47 -14.91
C SER A 37 8.13 -4.23 -14.05
N ILE A 38 7.10 -3.69 -13.42
CA ILE A 38 7.26 -2.64 -12.41
C ILE A 38 8.06 -3.19 -11.22
N GLU A 39 8.99 -2.40 -10.72
CA GLU A 39 9.79 -2.80 -9.57
C GLU A 39 8.99 -2.71 -8.26
N VAL A 40 8.35 -1.55 -7.99
CA VAL A 40 7.47 -1.34 -6.83
C VAL A 40 6.19 -0.63 -7.28
N MET A 41 5.04 -1.13 -6.85
CA MET A 41 3.73 -0.48 -6.97
C MET A 41 2.77 -1.04 -5.92
N GLN A 42 1.67 -0.31 -5.67
CA GLN A 42 0.57 -0.80 -4.82
C GLN A 42 -0.17 -1.99 -5.49
N SER A 43 -1.03 -2.66 -4.73
CA SER A 43 -1.76 -3.87 -5.17
C SER A 43 -2.89 -3.59 -6.16
N ASP A 44 -3.24 -2.32 -6.43
CA ASP A 44 -4.32 -1.94 -7.35
C ASP A 44 -3.75 -1.29 -8.61
N ASN A 45 -4.09 -1.84 -9.77
CA ASN A 45 -3.64 -1.34 -11.07
C ASN A 45 -4.50 -0.20 -11.65
N ASN A 46 -5.61 0.17 -11.00
CA ASN A 46 -6.48 1.26 -11.46
C ASN A 46 -5.98 2.67 -11.08
N PHE A 47 -4.89 2.76 -10.33
CA PHE A 47 -4.29 4.04 -9.99
C PHE A 47 -3.43 4.57 -11.14
N THR A 48 -3.32 5.91 -11.21
CA THR A 48 -2.36 6.56 -12.11
C THR A 48 -0.95 6.51 -11.52
N VAL A 49 0.05 6.57 -12.39
CA VAL A 49 1.47 6.68 -11.98
C VAL A 49 1.66 7.90 -11.07
N GLY A 50 1.22 9.09 -11.49
CA GLY A 50 1.38 10.31 -10.70
C GLY A 50 0.67 10.27 -9.36
N GLY A 51 -0.52 9.64 -9.28
CA GLY A 51 -1.22 9.43 -8.02
C GLY A 51 -0.42 8.54 -7.05
N SER A 52 0.15 7.45 -7.57
CA SER A 52 0.99 6.53 -6.79
C SER A 52 2.27 7.20 -6.26
N LEU A 53 2.91 8.04 -7.08
CA LEU A 53 4.10 8.82 -6.68
C LEU A 53 3.73 9.88 -5.62
N SER A 54 2.60 10.57 -5.80
CA SER A 54 2.15 11.61 -4.88
C SER A 54 1.86 11.10 -3.47
N VAL A 55 1.50 9.82 -3.31
CA VAL A 55 1.27 9.20 -1.99
C VAL A 55 2.41 8.28 -1.56
N ASN A 56 3.46 8.16 -2.38
CA ASN A 56 4.59 7.26 -2.15
C ASN A 56 4.14 5.84 -1.78
N CYS A 57 3.39 5.21 -2.68
CA CYS A 57 2.78 3.91 -2.41
C CYS A 57 3.81 2.79 -2.22
N HIS A 58 3.38 1.70 -1.59
CA HIS A 58 4.12 0.45 -1.50
C HIS A 58 3.21 -0.76 -1.83
N GLY A 59 3.80 -1.94 -1.99
CA GLY A 59 3.07 -3.14 -2.40
C GLY A 59 3.53 -4.43 -1.74
N TRP A 60 3.57 -5.51 -2.51
CA TRP A 60 3.95 -6.87 -2.07
C TRP A 60 5.42 -7.20 -2.33
N GLN A 61 6.18 -6.26 -2.89
CA GLN A 61 7.57 -6.46 -3.27
C GLN A 61 8.44 -6.52 -2.00
N TYR A 62 8.82 -7.75 -1.63
CA TYR A 62 9.59 -8.00 -0.41
C TYR A 62 10.99 -7.40 -0.49
N GLY A 63 11.45 -6.84 0.61
CA GLY A 63 12.78 -6.25 0.72
C GLY A 63 12.93 -4.95 -0.08
N ARG A 64 11.83 -4.24 -0.39
CA ARG A 64 11.85 -3.00 -1.14
C ARG A 64 11.33 -1.82 -0.32
N PRO A 65 11.98 -0.66 -0.45
CA PRO A 65 11.40 0.60 0.01
C PRO A 65 10.13 0.95 -0.80
N PRO A 66 9.39 2.00 -0.43
CA PRO A 66 8.29 2.53 -1.22
C PRO A 66 8.67 2.92 -2.65
N ILE A 67 7.68 3.23 -3.49
CA ILE A 67 7.83 3.50 -4.93
C ILE A 67 8.84 4.60 -5.25
N ALA A 68 9.01 5.59 -4.37
CA ALA A 68 10.01 6.66 -4.53
C ALA A 68 11.42 6.13 -4.81
N SER A 69 11.78 4.96 -4.25
CA SER A 69 13.07 4.30 -4.47
C SER A 69 13.31 3.92 -5.94
N THR A 70 12.27 3.75 -6.73
CA THR A 70 12.33 3.36 -8.15
C THR A 70 12.36 4.55 -9.11
N VAL A 71 12.16 5.77 -8.59
CA VAL A 71 12.11 6.99 -9.40
C VAL A 71 13.53 7.48 -9.66
N GLU A 72 13.93 7.56 -10.93
CA GLU A 72 15.18 8.21 -11.36
C GLU A 72 15.00 9.73 -11.36
N SER A 73 13.93 10.22 -11.99
CA SER A 73 13.57 11.63 -12.09
C SER A 73 12.10 11.81 -12.47
N PHE A 74 11.60 13.03 -12.35
CA PHE A 74 10.29 13.44 -12.85
C PHE A 74 10.30 14.93 -13.22
N HIS A 75 9.33 15.34 -14.03
CA HIS A 75 9.04 16.75 -14.26
C HIS A 75 7.90 17.21 -13.36
N LEU A 76 8.13 18.27 -12.61
CA LEU A 76 7.20 18.90 -11.70
C LEU A 76 6.82 20.28 -12.21
N MET A 77 5.52 20.54 -12.39
CA MET A 77 5.00 21.87 -12.62
C MET A 77 4.69 22.51 -11.26
N THR A 78 5.43 23.54 -10.90
CA THR A 78 5.31 24.31 -9.65
C THR A 78 4.15 25.31 -9.70
N ALA A 79 3.86 25.97 -8.56
CA ALA A 79 2.71 26.89 -8.43
C ALA A 79 2.77 28.09 -9.37
N ASP A 80 3.97 28.55 -9.74
CA ASP A 80 4.20 29.63 -10.69
C ASP A 80 4.13 29.19 -12.16
N GLY A 81 3.84 27.90 -12.43
CA GLY A 81 3.76 27.31 -13.76
C GLY A 81 5.10 26.91 -14.37
N THR A 82 6.19 27.05 -13.63
CA THR A 82 7.51 26.59 -14.07
C THR A 82 7.58 25.05 -14.06
N VAL A 83 8.14 24.45 -15.10
CA VAL A 83 8.38 23.00 -15.15
C VAL A 83 9.85 22.73 -14.83
N LEU A 84 10.08 21.97 -13.76
CA LEU A 84 11.41 21.62 -13.25
C LEU A 84 11.61 20.12 -13.32
N ARG A 85 12.77 19.69 -13.82
CA ARG A 85 13.23 18.32 -13.64
C ARG A 85 13.72 18.14 -12.20
N SER A 86 13.25 17.12 -11.53
CA SER A 86 13.62 16.80 -10.14
C SER A 86 14.17 15.37 -10.05
N SER A 87 15.28 15.22 -9.34
CA SER A 87 15.96 13.94 -9.12
C SER A 87 16.72 13.97 -7.80
N ARG A 88 17.41 12.90 -7.44
CA ARG A 88 18.30 12.87 -6.25
C ARG A 88 19.47 13.83 -6.33
N THR A 89 19.81 14.35 -7.51
CA THR A 89 20.95 15.25 -7.75
C THR A 89 20.56 16.62 -8.30
N GLU A 90 19.36 16.75 -8.84
CA GLU A 90 18.83 17.99 -9.42
C GLU A 90 17.50 18.33 -8.76
N ASN A 91 17.34 19.57 -8.26
CA ASN A 91 16.17 19.99 -7.47
C ASN A 91 15.82 18.99 -6.36
N LYS A 92 16.84 18.49 -5.64
CA LYS A 92 16.74 17.41 -4.66
C LYS A 92 15.69 17.67 -3.58
N GLU A 93 15.55 18.93 -3.11
CA GLU A 93 14.56 19.28 -2.10
C GLU A 93 13.14 19.04 -2.65
N LEU A 94 12.85 19.50 -3.88
CA LEU A 94 11.56 19.25 -4.53
C LEU A 94 11.33 17.76 -4.85
N PHE A 95 12.39 17.02 -5.18
CA PHE A 95 12.31 15.58 -5.38
C PHE A 95 11.74 14.88 -4.13
N SER A 96 12.32 15.16 -2.97
CA SER A 96 11.88 14.54 -1.71
C SER A 96 10.52 15.06 -1.22
N LEU A 97 10.17 16.31 -1.52
CA LEU A 97 8.92 16.94 -1.11
C LEU A 97 7.72 16.55 -1.99
N ALA A 98 7.90 16.32 -3.29
CA ALA A 98 6.82 15.98 -4.21
C ALA A 98 6.45 14.49 -4.16
N LEU A 99 7.43 13.60 -3.97
CA LEU A 99 7.18 12.18 -3.73
C LEU A 99 6.63 11.99 -2.31
N GLY A 100 5.41 11.45 -2.20
CA GLY A 100 4.72 11.40 -0.90
C GLY A 100 4.33 12.78 -0.35
N GLY A 101 4.30 13.81 -1.20
CA GLY A 101 3.93 15.18 -0.82
C GLY A 101 2.47 15.53 -1.04
N TYR A 102 1.64 14.56 -1.41
CA TYR A 102 0.19 14.67 -1.52
C TYR A 102 -0.29 15.77 -2.49
N GLY A 103 0.55 16.10 -3.51
CA GLY A 103 0.25 17.13 -4.51
C GLY A 103 0.43 18.58 -4.01
N LEU A 104 1.05 18.79 -2.85
CA LEU A 104 1.19 20.12 -2.23
C LEU A 104 2.31 20.98 -2.83
N PHE A 105 3.26 20.39 -3.56
CA PHE A 105 4.43 21.10 -4.12
C PHE A 105 4.36 21.30 -5.63
N GLY A 106 3.31 20.79 -6.27
CA GLY A 106 3.16 20.89 -7.71
C GLY A 106 2.48 19.67 -8.32
N ILE A 107 2.43 19.67 -9.64
CA ILE A 107 1.83 18.59 -10.44
C ILE A 107 2.95 17.81 -11.12
N ILE A 108 3.08 16.52 -10.78
CA ILE A 108 3.98 15.61 -11.50
C ILE A 108 3.39 15.38 -12.88
N LEU A 109 4.15 15.66 -13.93
CA LEU A 109 3.73 15.54 -15.32
C LEU A 109 4.07 14.18 -15.92
N ASP A 110 5.28 13.72 -15.68
CA ASP A 110 5.84 12.44 -16.11
C ASP A 110 6.89 11.96 -15.10
N ALA A 111 7.37 10.74 -15.25
CA ALA A 111 8.47 10.20 -14.46
C ALA A 111 9.30 9.19 -15.27
N ASP A 112 10.58 9.11 -14.93
CA ASP A 112 11.50 8.05 -15.32
C ASP A 112 11.60 7.04 -14.19
N LEU A 113 11.14 5.81 -14.44
CA LEU A 113 11.05 4.75 -13.43
C LEU A 113 11.97 3.58 -13.77
N HIS A 114 12.76 3.12 -12.81
CA HIS A 114 13.46 1.86 -12.91
C HIS A 114 12.46 0.70 -13.00
N VAL A 115 12.70 -0.21 -13.94
CA VAL A 115 11.92 -1.43 -14.13
C VAL A 115 12.81 -2.66 -13.96
N VAL A 116 12.19 -3.80 -13.67
CA VAL A 116 12.88 -5.08 -13.49
C VAL A 116 12.48 -6.08 -14.56
N ARG A 117 13.18 -7.20 -14.68
CA ARG A 117 12.75 -8.30 -15.53
C ARG A 117 11.47 -8.91 -14.99
N ASN A 118 10.56 -9.26 -15.93
CA ASN A 118 9.43 -10.12 -15.57
C ASN A 118 9.97 -11.50 -15.22
N GLU A 119 9.42 -12.12 -14.17
CA GLU A 119 9.92 -13.39 -13.62
C GLU A 119 8.80 -14.41 -13.52
N ARG A 120 9.14 -15.70 -13.64
CA ARG A 120 8.28 -16.80 -13.23
C ARG A 120 8.40 -16.97 -11.71
N LEU A 121 7.27 -16.86 -11.01
CA LEU A 121 7.19 -16.92 -9.57
C LEU A 121 6.29 -18.08 -9.14
N LYS A 122 6.79 -18.90 -8.20
CA LYS A 122 6.06 -20.00 -7.58
C LYS A 122 5.52 -19.56 -6.25
N MET A 123 4.23 -19.76 -6.03
CA MET A 123 3.55 -19.45 -4.78
C MET A 123 3.75 -20.57 -3.75
N GLU A 124 4.12 -20.18 -2.53
CA GLU A 124 4.10 -21.03 -1.34
C GLU A 124 3.22 -20.39 -0.27
N GLN A 125 2.40 -21.19 0.39
CA GLN A 125 1.50 -20.73 1.44
C GLN A 125 1.60 -21.59 2.69
N ALA A 126 1.42 -20.96 3.85
CA ALA A 126 1.33 -21.64 5.13
C ALA A 126 0.36 -20.91 6.06
N VAL A 127 -0.43 -21.68 6.81
CA VAL A 127 -1.28 -21.16 7.89
C VAL A 127 -0.60 -21.48 9.21
N VAL A 128 -0.40 -20.50 10.06
CA VAL A 128 0.27 -20.64 11.35
C VAL A 128 -0.41 -19.77 12.42
N PRO A 129 -0.28 -20.14 13.70
CA PRO A 129 -0.64 -19.23 14.79
C PRO A 129 0.12 -17.91 14.69
N LEU A 130 -0.51 -16.80 15.11
CA LEU A 130 0.12 -15.48 15.08
C LEU A 130 1.49 -15.44 15.78
N ASP A 131 1.58 -16.06 16.95
CA ASP A 131 2.82 -16.05 17.75
C ASP A 131 3.98 -16.79 17.06
N ASP A 132 3.69 -17.71 16.14
CA ASP A 132 4.69 -18.48 15.38
C ASP A 132 5.03 -17.83 14.02
N ALA A 133 4.29 -16.80 13.59
CA ALA A 133 4.38 -16.25 12.23
C ALA A 133 5.77 -15.71 11.91
N MET A 134 6.37 -14.92 12.80
CA MET A 134 7.71 -14.35 12.59
C MET A 134 8.78 -15.45 12.55
N ALA A 135 8.75 -16.40 13.50
CA ALA A 135 9.69 -17.51 13.53
C ALA A 135 9.60 -18.41 12.28
N LEU A 136 8.39 -18.67 11.77
CA LEU A 136 8.23 -19.38 10.51
C LEU A 136 8.81 -18.57 9.34
N PHE A 137 8.54 -17.28 9.30
CA PHE A 137 9.00 -16.42 8.22
C PHE A 137 10.55 -16.42 8.18
N ASP A 138 11.23 -16.21 9.31
CA ASP A 138 12.69 -16.24 9.41
C ASP A 138 13.25 -17.59 8.99
N ARG A 139 12.65 -18.70 9.45
CA ARG A 139 13.04 -20.03 9.02
C ARG A 139 12.93 -20.20 7.51
N LYS A 140 11.85 -19.71 6.89
CA LYS A 140 11.67 -19.77 5.44
C LYS A 140 12.72 -18.96 4.68
N LEU A 141 13.11 -17.78 5.20
CA LEU A 141 14.22 -17.00 4.63
C LEU A 141 15.53 -17.81 4.62
N HIS A 142 15.84 -18.53 5.70
CA HIS A 142 17.04 -19.38 5.78
C HIS A 142 16.96 -20.59 4.83
N GLU A 143 15.82 -21.27 4.74
CA GLU A 143 15.65 -22.49 3.95
C GLU A 143 15.51 -22.24 2.44
N ARG A 144 14.81 -21.19 2.07
CA ARG A 144 14.36 -20.93 0.68
C ARG A 144 14.99 -19.69 0.05
N GLY A 145 15.64 -18.85 0.86
CA GLY A 145 16.12 -17.53 0.45
C GLY A 145 15.01 -16.48 0.41
N THR A 146 15.34 -15.31 -0.11
CA THR A 146 14.47 -14.13 -0.14
C THR A 146 13.35 -14.30 -1.17
N PRO A 147 12.07 -14.19 -0.79
CA PRO A 147 10.98 -14.15 -1.75
C PRO A 147 11.03 -12.86 -2.59
N ARG A 148 10.50 -12.91 -3.80
CA ARG A 148 10.34 -11.71 -4.65
C ARG A 148 9.14 -10.88 -4.25
N MET A 149 8.10 -11.56 -3.81
CA MET A 149 6.87 -10.91 -3.33
C MET A 149 6.37 -11.65 -2.09
N PHE A 150 5.75 -10.90 -1.20
CA PHE A 150 5.24 -11.39 0.08
C PHE A 150 3.98 -10.63 0.47
N PHE A 151 3.03 -11.33 1.00
CA PHE A 151 1.98 -10.79 1.85
C PHE A 151 1.48 -11.85 2.82
N ALA A 152 0.87 -11.40 3.91
CA ALA A 152 0.12 -12.31 4.76
C ALA A 152 -1.30 -11.77 4.98
N ARG A 153 -2.23 -12.66 5.34
CA ARG A 153 -3.58 -12.31 5.75
C ARG A 153 -3.85 -12.79 7.15
N LEU A 154 -4.49 -11.94 7.94
CA LEU A 154 -4.92 -12.31 9.29
C LEU A 154 -6.32 -12.93 9.25
N ASN A 155 -6.57 -13.88 10.12
CA ASN A 155 -7.91 -14.35 10.41
C ASN A 155 -8.72 -13.21 11.04
N ILE A 156 -9.84 -12.84 10.42
CA ILE A 156 -10.73 -11.77 10.91
C ILE A 156 -12.05 -12.29 11.46
N ALA A 157 -12.24 -13.62 11.53
CA ALA A 157 -13.41 -14.22 12.15
C ALA A 157 -13.50 -13.79 13.63
N PRO A 158 -14.64 -13.26 14.13
CA PRO A 158 -14.69 -12.56 15.42
C PRO A 158 -14.18 -13.37 16.61
N HIS A 159 -14.48 -14.67 16.66
CA HIS A 159 -14.04 -15.55 17.76
C HIS A 159 -12.55 -15.89 17.70
N ARG A 160 -11.92 -15.77 16.53
CA ARG A 160 -10.52 -16.11 16.26
C ARG A 160 -9.76 -14.95 15.61
N MET A 161 -10.22 -13.72 15.83
CA MET A 161 -9.60 -12.52 15.26
C MET A 161 -8.12 -12.48 15.57
N PHE A 162 -7.28 -12.50 14.53
CA PHE A 162 -5.81 -12.48 14.57
C PHE A 162 -5.13 -13.69 15.24
N ASP A 163 -5.87 -14.78 15.51
CA ASP A 163 -5.23 -15.98 16.08
C ASP A 163 -4.33 -16.69 15.06
N ASP A 164 -4.72 -16.67 13.78
CA ASP A 164 -3.99 -17.34 12.72
C ASP A 164 -3.60 -16.36 11.61
N VAL A 165 -2.51 -16.68 10.93
CA VAL A 165 -1.96 -15.95 9.80
C VAL A 165 -1.79 -16.87 8.60
N LEU A 166 -2.31 -16.50 7.43
CA LEU A 166 -2.01 -17.13 6.14
C LEU A 166 -0.86 -16.37 5.48
N ILE A 167 0.33 -16.94 5.53
CA ILE A 167 1.55 -16.40 4.92
C ILE A 167 1.60 -16.85 3.46
N THR A 168 1.86 -15.93 2.54
CA THR A 168 2.02 -16.18 1.11
C THR A 168 3.33 -15.59 0.62
N ASN A 169 4.21 -16.46 0.13
CA ASN A 169 5.50 -16.10 -0.45
C ASN A 169 5.54 -16.47 -1.94
N PHE A 170 6.25 -15.68 -2.73
CA PHE A 170 6.50 -15.94 -4.14
C PHE A 170 8.00 -15.99 -4.40
N TYR A 171 8.50 -17.16 -4.79
CA TYR A 171 9.92 -17.41 -5.06
C TYR A 171 10.16 -17.55 -6.57
N THR A 172 11.29 -17.05 -7.03
CA THR A 172 11.71 -17.26 -8.42
C THR A 172 11.82 -18.74 -8.73
N GLU A 173 11.26 -19.17 -9.85
CA GLU A 173 11.31 -20.55 -10.36
C GLU A 173 11.84 -20.57 -11.79
N LYS A 174 12.64 -21.59 -12.14
CA LYS A 174 13.12 -21.79 -13.52
C LYS A 174 11.97 -22.22 -14.44
N GLY A 175 12.03 -21.82 -15.70
CA GLY A 175 11.08 -22.18 -16.74
C GLY A 175 10.48 -20.98 -17.45
N ASP A 176 9.56 -21.26 -18.39
CA ASP A 176 8.91 -20.23 -19.19
C ASP A 176 8.01 -19.35 -18.32
N ILE A 177 8.06 -18.04 -18.55
CA ILE A 177 7.22 -17.07 -17.85
C ILE A 177 5.77 -17.23 -18.33
N PRO A 178 4.79 -17.48 -17.43
CA PRO A 178 3.40 -17.57 -17.82
C PRO A 178 2.92 -16.28 -18.49
N LYS A 179 2.15 -16.41 -19.57
CA LYS A 179 1.56 -15.26 -20.26
C LYS A 179 0.61 -14.51 -19.34
N LEU A 180 0.60 -13.19 -19.45
CA LEU A 180 -0.35 -12.32 -18.78
C LEU A 180 -1.79 -12.67 -19.22
N LYS A 181 -2.68 -12.83 -18.26
CA LYS A 181 -4.10 -13.20 -18.47
C LYS A 181 -5.00 -12.21 -17.76
N SER A 182 -6.18 -12.00 -18.31
CA SER A 182 -7.23 -11.27 -17.60
C SER A 182 -7.64 -12.01 -16.30
N PRO A 183 -7.95 -11.30 -15.22
CA PRO A 183 -8.40 -11.90 -13.96
C PRO A 183 -9.60 -12.84 -14.17
N LYS A 184 -9.53 -14.06 -13.60
CA LYS A 184 -10.62 -15.04 -13.68
C LYS A 184 -11.42 -15.07 -12.39
N LEU A 185 -12.68 -15.52 -12.48
CA LEU A 185 -13.58 -15.74 -11.33
C LEU A 185 -13.83 -14.49 -10.46
N VAL A 186 -13.72 -13.30 -11.04
CA VAL A 186 -13.94 -12.03 -10.33
C VAL A 186 -15.30 -12.02 -9.62
N GLY A 187 -16.36 -12.49 -10.27
CA GLY A 187 -17.70 -12.55 -9.68
C GLY A 187 -17.81 -13.46 -8.44
N LEU A 188 -17.15 -14.63 -8.46
CA LEU A 188 -17.13 -15.54 -7.31
C LEU A 188 -16.30 -14.95 -6.16
N ARG A 189 -15.15 -14.36 -6.45
CA ARG A 189 -14.30 -13.67 -5.45
C ARG A 189 -15.09 -12.52 -4.80
N LYS A 190 -15.82 -11.73 -5.59
CA LYS A 190 -16.70 -10.66 -5.10
C LYS A 190 -17.79 -11.20 -4.18
N LEU A 191 -18.48 -12.28 -4.59
CA LEU A 191 -19.54 -12.90 -3.79
C LEU A 191 -19.03 -13.39 -2.44
N LEU A 192 -17.89 -14.09 -2.41
CA LEU A 192 -17.28 -14.57 -1.18
C LEU A 192 -16.83 -13.42 -0.27
N PHE A 193 -16.28 -12.37 -0.85
CA PHE A 193 -15.85 -11.19 -0.09
C PHE A 193 -17.07 -10.45 0.49
N ARG A 194 -18.05 -10.08 -0.34
CA ARG A 194 -19.24 -9.33 0.11
C ARG A 194 -20.15 -10.17 1.00
N GLY A 195 -20.16 -11.49 0.86
CA GLY A 195 -20.86 -12.38 1.78
C GLY A 195 -20.29 -12.43 3.20
N SER A 196 -19.12 -11.85 3.42
CA SER A 196 -18.51 -11.69 4.76
C SER A 196 -18.84 -10.35 5.43
N VAL A 197 -19.41 -9.38 4.72
CA VAL A 197 -19.78 -8.05 5.26
C VAL A 197 -20.95 -8.23 6.26
N GLY A 198 -20.78 -7.71 7.47
CA GLY A 198 -21.78 -7.79 8.55
C GLY A 198 -22.10 -9.22 9.01
N SER A 199 -21.31 -10.23 8.63
CA SER A 199 -21.58 -11.63 8.91
C SER A 199 -20.40 -12.35 9.54
N GLU A 200 -20.49 -12.67 10.82
CA GLU A 200 -19.49 -13.49 11.53
C GLU A 200 -19.32 -14.85 10.87
N PHE A 201 -20.43 -15.50 10.53
CA PHE A 201 -20.41 -16.77 9.81
C PHE A 201 -19.78 -16.64 8.43
N GLY A 202 -20.07 -15.54 7.72
CA GLY A 202 -19.48 -15.26 6.41
C GLY A 202 -17.96 -15.09 6.48
N LYS A 203 -17.43 -14.44 7.53
CA LYS A 203 -15.99 -14.29 7.77
C LYS A 203 -15.32 -15.64 8.06
N GLU A 204 -15.96 -16.49 8.87
CA GLU A 204 -15.47 -17.84 9.15
C GLU A 204 -15.44 -18.70 7.87
N VAL A 205 -16.52 -18.71 7.10
CA VAL A 205 -16.60 -19.46 5.82
C VAL A 205 -15.51 -18.97 4.85
N ARG A 206 -15.31 -17.67 4.76
CA ARG A 206 -14.27 -17.09 3.91
C ARG A 206 -12.88 -17.54 4.36
N TRP A 207 -12.57 -17.46 5.65
CA TRP A 207 -11.29 -17.92 6.19
C TRP A 207 -11.05 -19.40 5.92
N GLN A 208 -12.07 -20.26 6.16
CA GLN A 208 -12.01 -21.68 5.86
C GLN A 208 -11.78 -21.95 4.35
N ALA A 209 -12.46 -21.18 3.48
CA ALA A 209 -12.24 -21.30 2.04
C ALA A 209 -10.82 -20.90 1.63
N GLU A 210 -10.32 -19.77 2.11
CA GLU A 210 -8.95 -19.29 1.81
C GLU A 210 -7.91 -20.30 2.30
N THR A 211 -8.03 -20.81 3.50
CA THR A 211 -7.04 -21.72 4.10
C THR A 211 -7.10 -23.15 3.54
N LYS A 212 -8.30 -23.67 3.21
CA LYS A 212 -8.45 -24.99 2.56
C LYS A 212 -8.01 -24.96 1.10
N LEU A 213 -8.10 -23.82 0.43
CA LEU A 213 -7.59 -23.66 -0.94
C LEU A 213 -6.06 -23.45 -0.97
N ALA A 214 -5.47 -22.99 0.13
CA ALA A 214 -4.04 -22.73 0.18
C ALA A 214 -3.15 -23.92 -0.24
N PRO A 215 -3.38 -25.18 0.23
CA PRO A 215 -2.61 -26.34 -0.22
C PRO A 215 -2.81 -26.67 -1.71
N VAL A 216 -4.01 -26.40 -2.25
CA VAL A 216 -4.36 -26.65 -3.67
C VAL A 216 -3.70 -25.61 -4.58
N LEU A 217 -3.59 -24.38 -4.10
CA LEU A 217 -2.95 -23.28 -4.82
C LEU A 217 -1.43 -23.29 -4.63
N ALA A 218 -0.91 -23.93 -3.58
CA ALA A 218 0.51 -24.06 -3.34
C ALA A 218 1.19 -24.72 -4.55
N GLY A 219 2.30 -24.13 -4.99
CA GLY A 219 3.01 -24.59 -6.19
C GLY A 219 2.49 -24.00 -7.51
N THR A 220 1.37 -23.25 -7.51
CA THR A 220 0.92 -22.51 -8.68
C THR A 220 1.96 -21.48 -9.08
N THR A 221 2.17 -21.32 -10.37
CA THR A 221 3.14 -20.36 -10.92
C THR A 221 2.45 -19.20 -11.63
N PHE A 222 3.03 -18.03 -11.45
CA PHE A 222 2.57 -16.77 -12.04
C PHE A 222 3.73 -16.05 -12.70
N SER A 223 3.46 -15.15 -13.65
CA SER A 223 4.41 -14.09 -13.95
C SER A 223 4.31 -12.99 -12.88
N ARG A 224 5.40 -12.26 -12.66
CA ARG A 224 5.39 -11.08 -11.80
C ARG A 224 4.31 -10.09 -12.24
N ASN A 225 4.19 -9.83 -13.53
CA ASN A 225 3.17 -8.96 -14.10
C ASN A 225 1.75 -9.45 -13.82
N GLN A 226 1.50 -10.77 -13.81
CA GLN A 226 0.18 -11.30 -13.44
C GLN A 226 -0.19 -11.00 -11.99
N LEU A 227 0.76 -11.04 -11.06
CA LEU A 227 0.52 -10.72 -9.66
C LEU A 227 0.26 -9.22 -9.43
N LEU A 228 0.86 -8.36 -10.25
CA LEU A 228 0.66 -6.91 -10.20
C LEU A 228 -0.62 -6.46 -10.92
N ASN A 229 -1.15 -7.26 -11.85
CA ASN A 229 -2.31 -6.91 -12.68
C ASN A 229 -3.63 -7.26 -11.98
N GLU A 230 -3.82 -6.77 -10.78
CA GLU A 230 -5.03 -6.94 -9.98
C GLU A 230 -5.76 -5.58 -9.84
N SER A 231 -7.08 -5.58 -9.95
CA SER A 231 -7.93 -4.40 -9.75
C SER A 231 -8.74 -4.54 -8.48
N SER A 232 -8.85 -3.47 -7.69
CA SER A 232 -9.71 -3.41 -6.50
C SER A 232 -11.20 -3.27 -6.83
N GLY A 233 -11.54 -2.86 -8.05
CA GLY A 233 -12.93 -2.55 -8.43
C GLY A 233 -13.95 -3.68 -8.20
N TRP A 234 -13.51 -4.93 -8.03
CA TRP A 234 -14.40 -6.06 -7.79
C TRP A 234 -14.91 -6.16 -6.35
N PHE A 235 -14.21 -5.59 -5.36
CA PHE A 235 -14.62 -5.65 -3.95
C PHE A 235 -15.17 -4.32 -3.41
N LEU A 236 -15.03 -3.20 -4.13
CA LEU A 236 -15.55 -1.92 -3.70
C LEU A 236 -17.07 -1.97 -3.49
N ASP A 237 -17.52 -1.33 -2.42
CA ASP A 237 -18.94 -1.12 -2.16
C ASP A 237 -19.46 0.06 -3.00
N HIS A 238 -20.69 -0.12 -3.50
CA HIS A 238 -21.44 0.92 -4.20
C HIS A 238 -22.78 1.20 -3.48
N SER A 239 -22.90 0.76 -2.19
CA SER A 239 -24.06 1.02 -1.36
C SER A 239 -24.11 2.49 -0.92
N ASP A 240 -25.31 3.06 -0.90
CA ASP A 240 -25.52 4.38 -0.29
C ASP A 240 -25.55 4.33 1.24
N ALA A 241 -25.68 3.13 1.83
CA ALA A 241 -25.83 2.93 3.27
C ALA A 241 -24.49 2.78 4.01
N THR A 242 -23.46 2.28 3.30
CA THR A 242 -22.13 2.03 3.88
C THR A 242 -21.01 2.63 3.03
N THR A 243 -19.82 2.63 3.55
CA THR A 243 -18.61 3.07 2.85
C THR A 243 -17.42 2.25 3.29
N ASP A 244 -16.60 1.91 2.31
CA ASP A 244 -15.34 1.21 2.55
C ASP A 244 -14.29 2.19 3.13
N ILE A 245 -13.59 1.79 4.19
CA ILE A 245 -12.56 2.57 4.87
C ILE A 245 -11.28 1.75 4.95
N LEU A 246 -10.18 2.37 4.56
CA LEU A 246 -8.83 1.82 4.74
C LEU A 246 -8.11 2.55 5.86
N HIS A 247 -7.45 1.76 6.70
CA HIS A 247 -6.41 2.21 7.62
C HIS A 247 -5.12 1.48 7.30
N GLU A 248 -3.98 2.10 7.56
CA GLU A 248 -2.71 1.42 7.42
C GLU A 248 -1.74 1.90 8.49
N TYR A 249 -1.13 0.93 9.16
CA TYR A 249 -0.22 1.13 10.28
C TYR A 249 1.11 0.44 10.00
N PHE A 250 2.20 1.13 10.31
CA PHE A 250 3.57 0.66 10.10
C PHE A 250 4.25 0.47 11.44
N LEU A 251 4.70 -0.72 11.75
CA LEU A 251 5.32 -1.08 13.03
C LEU A 251 6.72 -1.67 12.79
N PRO A 252 7.68 -1.41 13.69
CA PRO A 252 8.90 -2.22 13.73
C PRO A 252 8.56 -3.71 13.85
N PRO A 253 9.34 -4.61 13.25
CA PRO A 253 9.01 -6.04 13.20
C PRO A 253 8.77 -6.69 14.58
N ASP A 254 9.52 -6.30 15.60
CA ASP A 254 9.38 -6.77 16.99
C ASP A 254 8.10 -6.28 17.68
N MET A 255 7.53 -5.17 17.22
CA MET A 255 6.29 -4.60 17.74
C MET A 255 5.04 -5.08 16.99
N ALA A 256 5.19 -5.81 15.89
CA ALA A 256 4.08 -6.27 15.04
C ALA A 256 3.05 -7.14 15.78
N VAL A 257 3.51 -8.17 16.48
CA VAL A 257 2.62 -9.07 17.25
C VAL A 257 2.04 -8.38 18.50
N PRO A 258 2.82 -7.64 19.32
CA PRO A 258 2.27 -6.82 20.41
C PRO A 258 1.17 -5.84 19.96
N PHE A 259 1.38 -5.14 18.85
CA PHE A 259 0.38 -4.24 18.26
C PHE A 259 -0.92 -4.98 17.93
N LEU A 260 -0.85 -6.12 17.22
CA LEU A 260 -2.05 -6.87 16.83
C LEU A 260 -2.87 -7.35 18.02
N LYS A 261 -2.21 -7.73 19.14
CA LYS A 261 -2.91 -8.13 20.37
C LYS A 261 -3.71 -6.98 20.98
N GLN A 262 -3.17 -5.75 20.96
CA GLN A 262 -3.87 -4.57 21.43
C GLN A 262 -4.94 -4.13 20.44
N ALA A 263 -4.62 -4.08 19.14
CA ALA A 263 -5.56 -3.73 18.06
C ALA A 263 -6.81 -4.65 18.08
N ARG A 264 -6.64 -5.96 18.35
CA ARG A 264 -7.77 -6.88 18.55
C ARG A 264 -8.73 -6.40 19.64
N THR A 265 -8.20 -5.95 20.76
CA THR A 265 -9.02 -5.49 21.88
C THR A 265 -9.76 -4.21 21.53
N ILE A 266 -9.08 -3.25 20.91
CA ILE A 266 -9.66 -1.99 20.45
C ILE A 266 -10.77 -2.26 19.43
N ILE A 267 -10.46 -2.97 18.33
CA ILE A 267 -11.44 -3.23 17.25
C ILE A 267 -12.69 -3.94 17.77
N ARG A 268 -12.55 -4.84 18.76
CA ARG A 268 -13.71 -5.53 19.38
C ARG A 268 -14.54 -4.64 20.30
N ALA A 269 -13.98 -3.55 20.80
CA ALA A 269 -14.70 -2.59 21.64
C ALA A 269 -15.57 -1.62 20.81
N HIS A 270 -15.28 -1.50 19.51
CA HIS A 270 -16.00 -0.66 18.55
C HIS A 270 -16.95 -1.46 17.68
N HIS A 271 -17.86 -0.77 16.97
CA HIS A 271 -18.94 -1.40 16.20
C HIS A 271 -18.64 -1.52 14.70
N GLU A 272 -17.38 -1.27 14.31
CA GLU A 272 -16.96 -1.25 12.92
C GLU A 272 -16.65 -2.65 12.37
N ASP A 273 -17.04 -2.89 11.12
CA ASP A 273 -16.95 -4.20 10.49
C ASP A 273 -15.59 -4.38 9.79
N LEU A 274 -14.64 -5.03 10.46
CA LEU A 274 -13.34 -5.39 9.85
C LEU A 274 -13.54 -6.48 8.79
N LEU A 275 -13.20 -6.17 7.53
CA LEU A 275 -13.36 -7.07 6.39
C LEU A 275 -12.07 -7.74 5.94
N ASN A 276 -10.92 -7.14 6.18
CA ASN A 276 -9.63 -7.70 5.79
C ASN A 276 -8.48 -7.06 6.55
N VAL A 277 -7.42 -7.84 6.79
CA VAL A 277 -6.10 -7.32 7.17
C VAL A 277 -5.06 -7.99 6.31
N THR A 278 -4.35 -7.19 5.51
CA THR A 278 -3.20 -7.64 4.74
C THR A 278 -1.93 -7.13 5.41
N VAL A 279 -0.97 -8.03 5.60
CA VAL A 279 0.34 -7.73 6.17
C VAL A 279 1.36 -7.66 5.05
N ARG A 280 2.21 -6.65 5.07
CA ARG A 280 3.30 -6.44 4.12
C ARG A 280 4.58 -6.08 4.85
N GLU A 281 5.70 -6.20 4.16
CA GLU A 281 6.99 -5.71 4.65
C GLU A 281 7.40 -4.51 3.78
N VAL A 282 7.97 -3.48 4.40
CA VAL A 282 8.43 -2.25 3.76
C VAL A 282 9.80 -1.89 4.30
N GLN A 283 10.78 -1.71 3.40
CA GLN A 283 12.12 -1.25 3.78
C GLN A 283 12.17 0.27 4.00
N THR A 284 13.27 0.70 4.62
CA THR A 284 13.51 2.11 4.94
C THR A 284 13.40 3.01 3.72
N ASP A 285 12.59 4.05 3.83
CA ASP A 285 12.47 5.13 2.85
C ASP A 285 13.46 6.26 3.16
N ASN A 286 14.43 6.44 2.27
CA ASN A 286 15.43 7.50 2.34
C ASN A 286 15.20 8.62 1.31
N ASP A 287 14.12 8.56 0.54
CA ASP A 287 13.86 9.41 -0.60
C ASP A 287 12.86 10.53 -0.31
N THR A 288 11.84 10.24 0.53
CA THR A 288 10.73 11.19 0.74
C THR A 288 10.86 11.97 2.05
N PHE A 289 10.32 13.19 2.06
CA PHE A 289 10.39 14.07 3.23
C PHE A 289 9.45 13.58 4.35
N LEU A 290 8.17 13.29 4.04
CA LEU A 290 7.21 12.69 4.98
C LEU A 290 7.21 11.16 4.88
N ASN A 291 8.38 10.55 5.11
CA ASN A 291 8.48 9.10 5.07
C ASN A 291 7.70 8.42 6.21
N TYR A 292 6.98 7.36 5.89
CA TYR A 292 6.27 6.52 6.85
C TYR A 292 7.06 5.26 7.25
N ALA A 293 8.18 5.00 6.60
CA ALA A 293 9.08 3.89 6.89
C ALA A 293 10.50 4.43 7.14
N ASP A 294 10.74 4.99 8.33
CA ASP A 294 12.06 5.52 8.74
C ASP A 294 13.04 4.40 9.14
N GLN A 295 12.56 3.19 9.23
CA GLN A 295 13.28 1.94 9.44
C GLN A 295 12.51 0.81 8.73
N PRO A 296 13.02 -0.44 8.66
CA PRO A 296 12.24 -1.56 8.16
C PRO A 296 10.97 -1.74 8.99
N MET A 297 9.82 -1.81 8.32
CA MET A 297 8.49 -1.85 8.94
C MET A 297 7.66 -3.03 8.46
N ILE A 298 6.76 -3.48 9.31
CA ILE A 298 5.63 -4.35 8.96
C ILE A 298 4.39 -3.46 8.83
N ALA A 299 3.77 -3.48 7.66
CA ALA A 299 2.56 -2.72 7.35
C ALA A 299 1.31 -3.58 7.53
N PHE A 300 0.30 -3.03 8.21
CA PHE A 300 -1.02 -3.63 8.41
C PHE A 300 -2.07 -2.81 7.68
N VAL A 301 -2.46 -3.26 6.49
CA VAL A 301 -3.55 -2.67 5.70
C VAL A 301 -4.87 -3.25 6.19
N MET A 302 -5.63 -2.47 6.93
CA MET A 302 -6.92 -2.85 7.50
C MET A 302 -8.06 -2.26 6.68
N PHE A 303 -9.02 -3.10 6.32
CA PHE A 303 -10.16 -2.71 5.48
C PHE A 303 -11.45 -2.93 6.26
N PHE A 304 -12.22 -1.85 6.42
CA PHE A 304 -13.48 -1.83 7.17
C PHE A 304 -14.65 -1.47 6.27
N ASP A 305 -15.85 -1.94 6.64
CA ASP A 305 -17.12 -1.40 6.17
C ASP A 305 -17.75 -0.57 7.29
N GLN A 306 -18.11 0.67 6.99
CA GLN A 306 -18.68 1.63 7.94
C GLN A 306 -20.06 2.10 7.46
N ARG A 307 -21.03 2.17 8.35
CA ARG A 307 -22.32 2.83 8.05
C ARG A 307 -22.09 4.34 7.82
N ARG A 308 -22.82 4.91 6.87
CA ARG A 308 -22.80 6.35 6.59
C ARG A 308 -23.68 7.13 7.57
N THR A 309 -23.38 7.05 8.86
CA THR A 309 -24.07 7.79 9.93
C THR A 309 -23.05 8.57 10.75
N VAL A 310 -23.51 9.64 11.42
CA VAL A 310 -22.65 10.47 12.27
C VAL A 310 -22.06 9.65 13.42
N ASP A 311 -22.86 8.79 14.04
CA ASP A 311 -22.40 7.95 15.16
C ASP A 311 -21.32 6.96 14.73
N ALA A 312 -21.48 6.31 13.56
CA ALA A 312 -20.47 5.40 13.02
C ALA A 312 -19.17 6.16 12.64
N ASP A 313 -19.28 7.37 12.08
CA ASP A 313 -18.10 8.17 11.76
C ASP A 313 -17.34 8.62 13.03
N GLN A 314 -18.07 8.92 14.10
CA GLN A 314 -17.47 9.23 15.41
C GLN A 314 -16.80 8.00 16.03
N ASP A 315 -17.46 6.82 16.01
CA ASP A 315 -16.93 5.55 16.51
C ASP A 315 -15.66 5.14 15.76
N MET A 316 -15.69 5.20 14.41
CA MET A 316 -14.51 4.98 13.55
C MET A 316 -13.37 5.94 13.86
N GLY A 317 -13.68 7.22 14.05
CA GLY A 317 -12.68 8.24 14.40
C GLY A 317 -12.04 7.98 15.77
N GLN A 318 -12.83 7.54 16.76
CA GLN A 318 -12.32 7.18 18.08
C GLN A 318 -11.45 5.92 18.00
N MET A 319 -11.93 4.85 17.39
CA MET A 319 -11.17 3.61 17.15
C MET A 319 -9.85 3.89 16.46
N THR A 320 -9.86 4.74 15.42
CA THR A 320 -8.64 5.09 14.68
C THR A 320 -7.61 5.76 15.58
N ARG A 321 -8.03 6.72 16.44
CA ARG A 321 -7.10 7.38 17.37
C ARG A 321 -6.55 6.42 18.42
N GLU A 322 -7.37 5.55 18.98
CA GLU A 322 -6.90 4.51 19.91
C GLU A 322 -5.86 3.57 19.26
N LEU A 323 -6.05 3.21 17.97
CA LEU A 323 -5.07 2.44 17.22
C LEU A 323 -3.79 3.25 16.94
N ILE A 324 -3.91 4.54 16.60
CA ILE A 324 -2.77 5.44 16.41
C ILE A 324 -1.97 5.59 17.69
N ASP A 325 -2.60 5.73 18.85
CA ASP A 325 -1.93 5.80 20.14
C ASP A 325 -1.06 4.56 20.40
N VAL A 326 -1.58 3.37 20.12
CA VAL A 326 -0.80 2.12 20.24
C VAL A 326 0.37 2.12 19.26
N VAL A 327 0.17 2.57 18.03
CA VAL A 327 1.21 2.67 16.99
C VAL A 327 2.33 3.60 17.45
N LEU A 328 2.00 4.79 17.95
CA LEU A 328 2.98 5.77 18.44
C LEU A 328 3.79 5.25 19.63
N HIS A 329 3.13 4.61 20.60
CA HIS A 329 3.81 3.95 21.73
C HIS A 329 4.70 2.78 21.31
N SER A 330 4.46 2.23 20.13
CA SER A 330 5.24 1.15 19.52
C SER A 330 6.28 1.65 18.51
N HIS A 331 6.61 2.94 18.52
CA HIS A 331 7.54 3.58 17.56
C HIS A 331 7.15 3.37 16.10
N GLY A 332 5.85 3.24 15.84
CA GLY A 332 5.29 3.08 14.51
C GLY A 332 4.77 4.38 13.91
N ARG A 333 4.22 4.27 12.71
CA ARG A 333 3.58 5.37 11.98
C ARG A 333 2.29 4.88 11.33
N TYR A 334 1.47 5.81 10.85
CA TYR A 334 0.27 5.50 10.08
C TYR A 334 0.31 6.18 8.72
N TYR A 335 -0.44 5.66 7.74
CA TYR A 335 -0.41 6.16 6.37
C TYR A 335 -1.36 7.34 6.18
N LEU A 336 -0.83 8.47 5.72
CA LEU A 336 -1.55 9.75 5.65
C LEU A 336 -2.63 9.87 4.56
N PRO A 337 -2.64 9.12 3.42
CA PRO A 337 -3.64 9.31 2.38
C PRO A 337 -5.06 8.90 2.76
N TYR A 338 -5.24 8.22 3.88
CA TYR A 338 -6.54 7.75 4.34
C TYR A 338 -7.28 8.83 5.14
N ARG A 339 -8.36 8.46 5.86
CA ARG A 339 -9.13 9.44 6.63
C ARG A 339 -8.30 10.12 7.70
N LEU A 340 -8.48 11.43 7.82
CA LEU A 340 -7.71 12.29 8.71
C LEU A 340 -8.28 12.26 10.13
N HIS A 341 -8.28 11.11 10.81
CA HIS A 341 -8.82 10.98 12.16
C HIS A 341 -7.84 11.44 13.25
N ALA A 342 -6.52 11.35 13.00
CA ALA A 342 -5.50 11.78 13.95
C ALA A 342 -5.69 13.23 14.39
N SER A 343 -5.39 13.54 15.65
CA SER A 343 -5.24 14.90 16.16
C SER A 343 -3.95 15.55 15.62
N GLY A 344 -3.79 16.86 15.83
CA GLY A 344 -2.55 17.56 15.47
C GLY A 344 -1.34 17.00 16.24
N ASP A 345 -1.50 16.71 17.54
CA ASP A 345 -0.42 16.17 18.37
C ASP A 345 -0.01 14.75 17.93
N GLU A 346 -0.98 13.88 17.67
CA GLU A 346 -0.73 12.52 17.13
C GLU A 346 -0.02 12.58 15.77
N PHE A 347 -0.42 13.51 14.91
CA PHE A 347 0.23 13.72 13.63
C PHE A 347 1.69 14.17 13.77
N LEU A 348 1.95 15.17 14.61
CA LEU A 348 3.32 15.67 14.86
C LEU A 348 4.19 14.60 15.55
N ALA A 349 3.61 13.78 16.42
CA ALA A 349 4.32 12.66 17.04
C ALA A 349 4.70 11.57 16.02
N ALA A 350 3.80 11.28 15.04
CA ALA A 350 4.07 10.33 13.97
C ALA A 350 5.07 10.86 12.93
N TYR A 351 5.03 12.17 12.66
CA TYR A 351 5.83 12.85 11.61
C TYR A 351 6.52 14.10 12.18
N PRO A 352 7.60 13.95 12.95
CA PRO A 352 8.28 15.08 13.59
C PRO A 352 8.78 16.16 12.61
N GLN A 353 9.00 15.77 11.34
CA GLN A 353 9.42 16.69 10.25
C GLN A 353 8.26 17.50 9.63
N ALA A 354 7.02 17.34 10.12
CA ALA A 354 5.84 17.94 9.49
C ALA A 354 5.83 19.47 9.52
N GLU A 355 6.36 20.10 10.58
CA GLU A 355 6.45 21.56 10.66
C GLU A 355 7.36 22.13 9.58
N ASP A 356 8.53 21.51 9.36
CA ASP A 356 9.47 21.88 8.29
C ASP A 356 8.85 21.63 6.92
N PHE A 357 8.12 20.53 6.74
CA PHE A 357 7.38 20.24 5.51
C PHE A 357 6.37 21.35 5.17
N PHE A 358 5.58 21.81 6.12
CA PHE A 358 4.62 22.88 5.89
C PHE A 358 5.30 24.26 5.75
N HIS A 359 6.45 24.49 6.39
CA HIS A 359 7.24 25.66 6.15
C HIS A 359 7.73 25.71 4.69
N LEU A 360 8.27 24.58 4.18
CA LEU A 360 8.71 24.45 2.79
C LEU A 360 7.53 24.55 1.82
N LYS A 361 6.33 24.02 2.17
CA LYS A 361 5.13 24.20 1.35
C LYS A 361 4.82 25.70 1.13
N ARG A 362 4.85 26.52 2.19
CA ARG A 362 4.61 27.97 2.09
C ARG A 362 5.71 28.69 1.30
N LYS A 363 6.94 28.20 1.34
CA LYS A 363 8.07 28.73 0.53
C LYS A 363 7.84 28.49 -0.97
N TYR A 364 7.40 27.28 -1.37
CA TYR A 364 7.23 26.88 -2.78
C TYR A 364 5.88 27.27 -3.37
N ASP A 365 4.89 27.49 -2.53
CA ASP A 365 3.53 27.88 -2.94
C ASP A 365 2.98 28.91 -1.93
N PRO A 366 3.49 30.16 -1.98
CA PRO A 366 3.10 31.22 -1.04
C PRO A 366 1.64 31.65 -1.16
N ASP A 367 1.04 31.46 -2.35
CA ASP A 367 -0.35 31.83 -2.62
C ASP A 367 -1.33 30.68 -2.32
N ASN A 368 -0.84 29.54 -1.82
CA ASN A 368 -1.61 28.33 -1.51
C ASN A 368 -2.48 27.85 -2.68
N LEU A 369 -1.91 27.82 -3.89
CA LEU A 369 -2.59 27.30 -5.08
C LEU A 369 -2.90 25.80 -4.95
N PHE A 370 -2.01 25.04 -4.31
CA PHE A 370 -2.17 23.62 -4.04
C PHE A 370 -2.59 23.38 -2.59
N GLU A 371 -3.87 23.12 -2.37
CA GLU A 371 -4.43 22.79 -1.07
C GLU A 371 -5.22 21.48 -1.13
N ASN A 372 -5.26 20.79 0.00
CA ASN A 372 -6.08 19.61 0.21
C ASN A 372 -6.48 19.52 1.68
N GLU A 373 -7.38 18.61 2.04
CA GLU A 373 -7.89 18.42 3.40
C GLU A 373 -6.77 18.14 4.42
N PHE A 374 -5.72 17.42 4.03
CA PHE A 374 -4.56 17.16 4.87
C PHE A 374 -3.85 18.46 5.28
N TYR A 375 -3.57 19.33 4.30
CA TYR A 375 -2.95 20.63 4.55
C TYR A 375 -3.86 21.55 5.37
N LEU A 376 -5.15 21.59 5.06
CA LEU A 376 -6.13 22.41 5.78
C LEU A 376 -6.26 21.99 7.24
N LYS A 377 -6.15 20.69 7.53
CA LYS A 377 -6.28 20.18 8.89
C LYS A 377 -5.02 20.38 9.73
N TYR A 378 -3.83 20.10 9.17
CA TYR A 378 -2.62 19.98 9.99
C TYR A 378 -1.63 21.14 9.85
N ALA A 379 -1.73 21.97 8.80
CA ALA A 379 -0.78 23.05 8.55
C ALA A 379 -1.23 24.40 9.09
N ARG A 380 -2.51 24.57 9.40
CA ARG A 380 -3.04 25.81 9.97
C ARG A 380 -2.93 25.75 11.49
N PRO A 381 -2.39 26.82 12.12
CA PRO A 381 -2.31 26.93 13.59
C PRO A 381 -3.68 26.98 14.25
#